data_32cf7e48ffc7c6eebc4515eead01288d
#
_entry.id   32cf7e48ffc7c6eebc4515eead01288d
#
_cell.length_a   1.000
_cell.length_b   1.000
_cell.length_c   1.000
_cell.angle_alpha   90.00
_cell.angle_beta   90.00
_cell.angle_gamma   90.00
#
_symmetry.space_group_name_H-M   'P 1'
#
loop_
_entity.id
_entity.type
_entity.pdbx_description
1 polymer ?
#
loop_
_entity_poly.entity_id
_entity_poly.type
_entity_poly.pdbx_seq_one_letter_code
_entity_poly.pdbx_strand_id
1 'polypeptide(L)'
;MLKITATILTILIVGMTLTTNSCDRNPTKIPTEDSWKEVLDADLHLLGHRNWILVVDKAFPEQSSPGMKYIYVEEGLLPTLQHVLGRVESSTHVNPVIYRDRELDFVSEMQVPGIEEFRNRSAELLEGRSVNTLLHTEVFELLDESASLFRILVIKTNCTLPYTSVFLQMDCAYWNGNQEKVLREAMSDSAYHLVR
;
A
#
# COMPACT_ATOMS: atom_id res chain seq x y z
N MET A 1 -48.44 55.18 -56.44
CA MET A 1 -48.75 54.44 -55.20
C MET A 1 -48.00 53.09 -55.26
N LEU A 2 -46.87 53.02 -54.65
CA LEU A 2 -46.00 51.80 -54.68
C LEU A 2 -45.99 51.21 -53.28
N LYS A 3 -46.54 50.02 -53.12
CA LYS A 3 -46.59 49.29 -51.86
C LYS A 3 -45.30 48.47 -51.76
N ILE A 4 -44.46 48.81 -50.78
CA ILE A 4 -43.27 48.03 -50.43
C ILE A 4 -43.68 47.02 -49.39
N THR A 5 -43.66 45.74 -49.74
CA THR A 5 -43.83 44.63 -48.82
C THR A 5 -42.46 44.26 -48.22
N ALA A 6 -42.28 44.43 -46.91
CA ALA A 6 -41.11 44.03 -46.16
C ALA A 6 -41.16 42.54 -45.85
N THR A 7 -40.23 41.80 -46.40
CA THR A 7 -40.04 40.39 -46.10
C THR A 7 -39.09 40.26 -44.89
N ILE A 8 -39.63 39.79 -43.77
CA ILE A 8 -38.85 39.51 -42.54
C ILE A 8 -38.15 38.17 -42.74
N LEU A 9 -36.82 38.19 -42.83
CA LEU A 9 -35.97 37.02 -42.88
C LEU A 9 -35.65 36.58 -41.42
N THR A 10 -36.29 35.53 -40.94
CA THR A 10 -36.03 34.97 -39.63
C THR A 10 -34.79 34.09 -39.72
N ILE A 11 -33.68 34.55 -39.15
CA ILE A 11 -32.45 33.76 -39.02
C ILE A 11 -32.58 32.88 -37.77
N LEU A 12 -32.68 31.55 -37.96
CA LEU A 12 -32.68 30.55 -36.92
C LEU A 12 -31.19 30.28 -36.53
N ILE A 13 -30.78 30.86 -35.40
CA ILE A 13 -29.46 30.55 -34.82
C ILE A 13 -29.62 29.25 -34.03
N VAL A 14 -29.14 28.15 -34.61
CA VAL A 14 -28.96 26.86 -33.89
C VAL A 14 -27.76 27.01 -32.99
N GLY A 15 -27.98 27.27 -31.72
CA GLY A 15 -26.94 27.28 -30.71
C GLY A 15 -26.44 25.86 -30.44
N MET A 16 -25.29 25.52 -30.99
CA MET A 16 -24.55 24.29 -30.71
C MET A 16 -23.84 24.45 -29.36
N THR A 17 -24.47 23.98 -28.28
CA THR A 17 -23.89 23.91 -26.96
C THR A 17 -22.79 22.84 -26.97
N LEU A 18 -21.54 23.26 -27.10
CA LEU A 18 -20.36 22.41 -26.79
C LEU A 18 -20.38 22.12 -25.30
N THR A 19 -20.85 20.93 -24.90
CA THR A 19 -20.61 20.41 -23.57
C THR A 19 -19.13 20.02 -23.49
N THR A 20 -18.32 20.93 -22.96
CA THR A 20 -16.96 20.57 -22.52
C THR A 20 -17.10 19.61 -21.34
N ASN A 21 -16.90 18.32 -21.59
CA ASN A 21 -16.60 17.37 -20.53
C ASN A 21 -15.26 17.80 -19.92
N SER A 22 -15.35 18.69 -18.94
CA SER A 22 -14.24 18.92 -18.01
C SER A 22 -14.02 17.58 -17.31
N CYS A 23 -12.90 16.90 -17.61
CA CYS A 23 -12.36 15.90 -16.72
C CYS A 23 -12.03 16.63 -15.42
N ASP A 24 -12.98 16.62 -14.49
CA ASP A 24 -12.71 16.94 -13.09
C ASP A 24 -11.63 15.97 -12.62
N ARG A 25 -10.36 16.38 -12.75
CA ARG A 25 -9.33 15.90 -11.85
C ARG A 25 -9.67 16.53 -10.52
N ASN A 26 -10.51 15.82 -9.76
CA ASN A 26 -10.71 16.10 -8.35
C ASN A 26 -9.31 16.28 -7.74
N PRO A 27 -8.97 17.45 -7.17
CA PRO A 27 -7.73 17.58 -6.43
C PRO A 27 -7.77 16.48 -5.39
N THR A 28 -6.72 15.66 -5.35
CA THR A 28 -6.59 14.52 -4.43
C THR A 28 -6.86 15.06 -3.03
N LYS A 29 -8.08 14.85 -2.53
CA LYS A 29 -8.48 15.31 -1.21
C LYS A 29 -7.59 14.55 -0.26
N ILE A 30 -6.70 15.27 0.45
CA ILE A 30 -5.89 14.66 1.52
C ILE A 30 -6.90 14.01 2.46
N PRO A 31 -6.83 12.68 2.66
CA PRO A 31 -7.77 12.00 3.52
C PRO A 31 -7.77 12.64 4.91
N THR A 32 -8.94 12.84 5.49
CA THR A 32 -9.04 13.21 6.91
C THR A 32 -8.48 12.07 7.75
N GLU A 33 -8.02 12.35 8.98
CA GLU A 33 -7.35 11.40 9.88
C GLU A 33 -8.08 10.04 10.00
N ASP A 34 -9.40 10.03 9.95
CA ASP A 34 -10.20 8.81 9.98
C ASP A 34 -10.37 8.12 8.61
N SER A 35 -10.24 8.85 7.51
CA SER A 35 -10.53 8.31 6.18
C SER A 35 -9.48 7.30 5.67
N TRP A 36 -8.21 7.40 6.09
CA TRP A 36 -7.21 6.44 5.68
C TRP A 36 -7.40 5.07 6.38
N LYS A 37 -7.90 5.09 7.61
CA LYS A 37 -8.23 3.88 8.37
C LYS A 37 -9.38 3.11 7.73
N GLU A 38 -10.40 3.83 7.26
CA GLU A 38 -11.51 3.24 6.50
C GLU A 38 -11.03 2.61 5.17
N VAL A 39 -10.09 3.28 4.47
CA VAL A 39 -9.49 2.73 3.25
C VAL A 39 -8.65 1.50 3.55
N LEU A 40 -7.85 1.50 4.63
CA LEU A 40 -7.11 0.33 5.09
C LEU A 40 -8.05 -0.84 5.37
N ASP A 41 -9.12 -0.60 6.13
CA ASP A 41 -10.09 -1.63 6.50
C ASP A 41 -10.78 -2.23 5.26
N ALA A 42 -11.18 -1.40 4.31
CA ALA A 42 -11.78 -1.87 3.06
C ALA A 42 -10.78 -2.67 2.21
N ASP A 43 -9.54 -2.21 2.10
CA ASP A 43 -8.52 -2.88 1.32
C ASP A 43 -8.07 -4.19 1.99
N LEU A 44 -7.97 -4.25 3.32
CA LEU A 44 -7.53 -5.43 4.05
C LEU A 44 -8.37 -6.68 3.73
N HIS A 45 -9.66 -6.51 3.47
CA HIS A 45 -10.52 -7.62 3.03
C HIS A 45 -10.16 -8.19 1.65
N LEU A 46 -9.43 -7.44 0.84
CA LEU A 46 -9.00 -7.84 -0.51
C LEU A 46 -7.53 -8.30 -0.54
N LEU A 47 -6.77 -8.01 0.52
CA LEU A 47 -5.37 -8.39 0.62
C LEU A 47 -5.28 -9.81 1.17
N GLY A 48 -4.57 -10.68 0.45
CA GLY A 48 -4.31 -12.07 0.82
C GLY A 48 -2.84 -12.40 0.78
N HIS A 49 -2.52 -13.68 0.80
CA HIS A 49 -1.15 -14.19 0.69
C HIS A 49 -0.39 -13.54 -0.48
N ARG A 50 0.84 -13.07 -0.22
CA ARG A 50 1.74 -12.33 -1.13
C ARG A 50 1.38 -10.88 -1.42
N ASN A 51 0.26 -10.36 -0.93
CA ASN A 51 0.04 -8.92 -0.95
C ASN A 51 0.90 -8.23 0.11
N TRP A 52 1.07 -6.91 -0.01
CA TRP A 52 1.88 -6.13 0.91
C TRP A 52 1.12 -4.92 1.45
N ILE A 53 1.45 -4.55 2.69
CA ILE A 53 1.15 -3.23 3.25
C ILE A 53 2.48 -2.61 3.67
N LEU A 54 2.77 -1.42 3.18
CA LEU A 54 3.98 -0.67 3.50
C LEU A 54 3.62 0.53 4.34
N VAL A 55 4.29 0.73 5.48
CA VAL A 55 4.22 1.97 6.26
C VAL A 55 5.55 2.67 6.10
N VAL A 56 5.56 3.76 5.34
CA VAL A 56 6.80 4.32 4.81
C VAL A 56 7.02 5.77 5.22
N ASP A 57 8.29 6.17 5.20
CA ASP A 57 8.70 7.55 5.42
C ASP A 57 8.25 8.50 4.28
N LYS A 58 8.41 9.80 4.51
CA LYS A 58 7.95 10.84 3.58
C LYS A 58 8.70 10.87 2.25
N ALA A 59 9.94 10.37 2.21
CA ALA A 59 10.76 10.36 1.01
C ALA A 59 10.55 9.11 0.14
N PHE A 60 9.81 8.09 0.62
CA PHE A 60 9.55 6.89 -0.16
C PHE A 60 8.97 7.24 -1.54
N PRO A 61 9.54 6.73 -2.64
CA PRO A 61 9.13 7.12 -3.99
C PRO A 61 7.73 6.62 -4.34
N GLU A 62 7.01 7.40 -5.14
CA GLU A 62 5.83 6.92 -5.84
C GLU A 62 6.26 6.12 -7.06
N GLN A 63 6.02 4.82 -7.03
CA GLN A 63 6.32 3.90 -8.13
C GLN A 63 5.10 3.76 -9.05
N SER A 64 5.34 3.60 -10.34
CA SER A 64 4.29 3.56 -11.37
C SER A 64 3.72 2.17 -11.66
N SER A 65 4.14 1.14 -10.90
CA SER A 65 3.64 -0.23 -11.08
C SER A 65 2.13 -0.32 -10.82
N PRO A 66 1.37 -1.02 -11.66
CA PRO A 66 -0.10 -1.05 -11.58
C PRO A 66 -0.65 -1.69 -10.29
N GLY A 67 0.16 -2.52 -9.60
CA GLY A 67 -0.20 -3.12 -8.32
C GLY A 67 -0.11 -2.17 -7.12
N MET A 68 0.50 -0.99 -7.28
CA MET A 68 0.73 -0.05 -6.19
C MET A 68 -0.47 0.88 -5.97
N LYS A 69 -0.90 1.00 -4.73
CA LYS A 69 -1.91 1.97 -4.28
C LYS A 69 -1.33 2.80 -3.14
N TYR A 70 -1.45 4.11 -3.21
CA TYR A 70 -0.87 5.04 -2.24
C TYR A 70 -1.95 5.74 -1.41
N ILE A 71 -1.69 5.84 -0.10
CA ILE A 71 -2.43 6.66 0.85
C ILE A 71 -1.40 7.54 1.56
N TYR A 72 -1.65 8.84 1.65
CA TYR A 72 -0.87 9.75 2.47
C TYR A 72 -1.59 10.03 3.78
N VAL A 73 -0.85 10.00 4.90
CA VAL A 73 -1.36 10.29 6.24
C VAL A 73 -0.50 11.35 6.91
N GLU A 74 -1.13 12.30 7.61
CA GLU A 74 -0.44 13.36 8.37
C GLU A 74 0.02 12.86 9.77
N GLU A 75 0.15 11.55 9.93
CA GLU A 75 0.61 10.93 11.18
C GLU A 75 2.08 10.52 11.08
N GLY A 76 2.71 10.31 12.25
CA GLY A 76 4.05 9.71 12.34
C GLY A 76 4.04 8.22 12.02
N LEU A 77 5.20 7.68 11.64
CA LEU A 77 5.31 6.29 11.19
C LEU A 77 4.91 5.29 12.27
N LEU A 78 5.38 5.44 13.51
CA LEU A 78 5.10 4.46 14.57
C LEU A 78 3.62 4.37 14.97
N PRO A 79 2.86 5.48 15.19
CA PRO A 79 1.42 5.37 15.43
C PRO A 79 0.67 4.76 14.26
N THR A 80 1.03 5.10 13.02
CA THR A 80 0.45 4.49 11.82
C THR A 80 0.73 2.98 11.75
N LEU A 81 1.99 2.59 11.99
CA LEU A 81 2.40 1.18 12.02
C LEU A 81 1.66 0.39 13.11
N GLN A 82 1.52 0.97 14.30
CA GLN A 82 0.77 0.36 15.41
C GLN A 82 -0.68 0.06 15.01
N HIS A 83 -1.34 1.02 14.37
CA HIS A 83 -2.70 0.84 13.89
C HIS A 83 -2.78 -0.27 12.83
N VAL A 84 -1.88 -0.23 11.82
CA VAL A 84 -1.84 -1.24 10.74
C VAL A 84 -1.61 -2.63 11.29
N LEU A 85 -0.61 -2.81 12.17
CA LEU A 85 -0.34 -4.10 12.81
C LEU A 85 -1.56 -4.62 13.57
N GLY A 86 -2.20 -3.77 14.38
CA GLY A 86 -3.40 -4.16 15.12
C GLY A 86 -4.54 -4.63 14.20
N ARG A 87 -4.72 -3.99 13.04
CA ARG A 87 -5.75 -4.39 12.06
C ARG A 87 -5.39 -5.69 11.35
N VAL A 88 -4.14 -5.86 10.92
CA VAL A 88 -3.67 -7.09 10.26
C VAL A 88 -3.73 -8.28 11.22
N GLU A 89 -3.21 -8.15 12.43
CA GLU A 89 -3.16 -9.21 13.44
C GLU A 89 -4.55 -9.62 13.96
N SER A 90 -5.53 -8.71 13.91
CA SER A 90 -6.93 -9.03 14.24
C SER A 90 -7.68 -9.70 13.10
N SER A 91 -7.11 -9.77 11.90
CA SER A 91 -7.73 -10.45 10.77
C SER A 91 -7.61 -11.97 10.90
N THR A 92 -8.56 -12.70 10.29
CA THR A 92 -8.59 -14.18 10.38
C THR A 92 -7.95 -14.86 9.17
N HIS A 93 -7.56 -14.10 8.16
CA HIS A 93 -7.13 -14.65 6.87
C HIS A 93 -5.67 -14.37 6.51
N VAL A 94 -5.04 -13.36 7.14
CA VAL A 94 -3.64 -13.02 6.91
C VAL A 94 -2.88 -12.77 8.21
N ASN A 95 -1.57 -13.06 8.18
CA ASN A 95 -0.59 -12.69 9.20
C ASN A 95 0.53 -11.87 8.55
N PRO A 96 1.14 -10.89 9.25
CA PRO A 96 2.23 -10.12 8.70
C PRO A 96 3.57 -10.86 8.84
N VAL A 97 4.32 -10.97 7.75
CA VAL A 97 5.76 -11.20 7.75
C VAL A 97 6.42 -9.83 7.66
N ILE A 98 7.15 -9.44 8.70
CA ILE A 98 7.64 -8.07 8.87
C ILE A 98 9.07 -7.98 8.33
N TYR A 99 9.32 -6.93 7.54
CA TYR A 99 10.65 -6.56 7.05
C TYR A 99 10.93 -5.10 7.38
N ARG A 100 12.21 -4.78 7.58
CA ARG A 100 12.73 -3.42 7.70
C ARG A 100 14.10 -3.28 7.07
N ASP A 101 14.48 -2.06 6.79
CA ASP A 101 15.81 -1.75 6.27
C ASP A 101 16.88 -2.03 7.32
N ARG A 102 17.94 -2.75 6.91
CA ARG A 102 19.10 -3.06 7.75
C ARG A 102 19.90 -1.81 8.07
N GLU A 103 19.92 -0.85 7.16
CA GLU A 103 20.64 0.41 7.27
C GLU A 103 20.21 1.22 8.52
N LEU A 104 18.97 1.07 8.98
CA LEU A 104 18.49 1.71 10.20
C LEU A 104 19.38 1.45 11.42
N ASP A 105 19.98 0.27 11.51
CA ASP A 105 20.84 -0.13 12.64
C ASP A 105 22.17 0.62 12.64
N PHE A 106 22.57 1.21 11.51
CA PHE A 106 23.88 1.85 11.31
C PHE A 106 23.80 3.38 11.21
N VAL A 107 22.58 3.96 11.13
CA VAL A 107 22.41 5.41 11.16
C VAL A 107 22.65 5.92 12.59
N SER A 108 23.57 6.84 12.76
CA SER A 108 23.92 7.41 14.07
C SER A 108 23.07 8.64 14.40
N GLU A 109 22.90 8.91 15.69
CA GLU A 109 22.21 10.13 16.18
C GLU A 109 22.90 11.42 15.71
N MET A 110 24.22 11.39 15.51
CA MET A 110 24.96 12.54 14.99
C MET A 110 24.64 12.83 13.53
N GLN A 111 24.34 11.81 12.72
CA GLN A 111 23.93 11.96 11.32
C GLN A 111 22.46 12.38 11.21
N VAL A 112 21.60 11.81 12.06
CA VAL A 112 20.15 12.00 12.02
C VAL A 112 19.64 12.14 13.47
N PRO A 113 19.48 13.35 13.97
CA PRO A 113 18.94 13.57 15.31
C PRO A 113 17.53 12.95 15.47
N GLY A 114 17.33 12.22 16.57
CA GLY A 114 16.07 11.51 16.88
C GLY A 114 16.02 10.06 16.37
N ILE A 115 17.04 9.58 15.66
CA ILE A 115 17.03 8.21 15.10
C ILE A 115 17.16 7.14 16.20
N GLU A 116 17.88 7.42 17.29
CA GLU A 116 18.00 6.48 18.40
C GLU A 116 16.68 6.33 19.16
N GLU A 117 15.98 7.42 19.40
CA GLU A 117 14.64 7.38 19.99
C GLU A 117 13.68 6.60 19.11
N PHE A 118 13.67 6.88 17.81
CA PHE A 118 12.85 6.13 16.85
C PHE A 118 13.15 4.64 16.91
N ARG A 119 14.43 4.24 16.88
CA ARG A 119 14.89 2.85 16.93
C ARG A 119 14.40 2.12 18.17
N ASN A 120 14.54 2.75 19.35
CA ASN A 120 14.08 2.18 20.62
C ASN A 120 12.56 1.99 20.63
N ARG A 121 11.80 3.00 20.25
CA ARG A 121 10.33 2.93 20.20
C ARG A 121 9.84 1.94 19.14
N SER A 122 10.54 1.83 18.00
CA SER A 122 10.25 0.82 16.98
C SER A 122 10.50 -0.59 17.50
N ALA A 123 11.60 -0.80 18.23
CA ALA A 123 11.92 -2.08 18.86
C ALA A 123 10.86 -2.49 19.90
N GLU A 124 10.42 -1.55 20.74
CA GLU A 124 9.33 -1.77 21.70
C GLU A 124 8.01 -2.13 20.99
N LEU A 125 7.65 -1.39 19.94
CA LEU A 125 6.44 -1.66 19.17
C LEU A 125 6.47 -3.03 18.51
N LEU A 126 7.62 -3.49 18.05
CA LEU A 126 7.81 -4.76 17.36
C LEU A 126 8.20 -5.92 18.30
N GLU A 127 8.25 -5.67 19.61
CA GLU A 127 8.59 -6.69 20.60
C GLU A 127 7.67 -7.94 20.47
N GLY A 128 8.27 -9.12 20.58
CA GLY A 128 7.58 -10.40 20.44
C GLY A 128 7.26 -10.80 18.99
N ARG A 129 7.54 -9.97 17.99
CA ARG A 129 7.35 -10.27 16.56
C ARG A 129 8.66 -10.66 15.89
N SER A 130 8.59 -11.58 14.93
CA SER A 130 9.75 -11.89 14.08
C SER A 130 9.89 -10.79 13.01
N VAL A 131 11.04 -10.11 13.02
CA VAL A 131 11.36 -9.04 12.08
C VAL A 131 12.56 -9.44 11.24
N ASN A 132 12.39 -9.48 9.94
CA ASN A 132 13.47 -9.70 8.98
C ASN A 132 14.13 -8.38 8.63
N THR A 133 15.45 -8.36 8.57
CA THR A 133 16.23 -7.20 8.15
C THR A 133 16.88 -7.48 6.81
N LEU A 134 16.63 -6.62 5.82
CA LEU A 134 17.20 -6.70 4.48
C LEU A 134 17.90 -5.38 4.15
N LEU A 135 18.82 -5.40 3.19
CA LEU A 135 19.33 -4.17 2.62
C LEU A 135 18.19 -3.43 1.91
N HIS A 136 18.22 -2.11 1.95
CA HIS A 136 17.22 -1.26 1.29
C HIS A 136 17.00 -1.63 -0.19
N THR A 137 18.08 -1.95 -0.91
CA THR A 137 18.02 -2.41 -2.30
C THR A 137 17.30 -3.75 -2.45
N GLU A 138 17.54 -4.70 -1.52
CA GLU A 138 16.88 -6.02 -1.54
C GLU A 138 15.37 -5.89 -1.29
N VAL A 139 14.96 -4.96 -0.42
CA VAL A 139 13.54 -4.68 -0.20
C VAL A 139 12.88 -4.18 -1.49
N PHE A 140 13.52 -3.24 -2.21
CA PHE A 140 12.97 -2.73 -3.47
C PHE A 140 12.89 -3.82 -4.54
N GLU A 141 13.86 -4.73 -4.64
CA GLU A 141 13.80 -5.87 -5.56
C GLU A 141 12.57 -6.77 -5.28
N LEU A 142 12.30 -7.08 -3.99
CA LEU A 142 11.11 -7.84 -3.60
C LEU A 142 9.81 -7.11 -3.93
N LEU A 143 9.76 -5.79 -3.74
CA LEU A 143 8.58 -4.99 -4.02
C LEU A 143 8.33 -4.88 -5.54
N ASP A 144 9.36 -4.69 -6.35
CA ASP A 144 9.26 -4.60 -7.80
C ASP A 144 8.74 -5.93 -8.40
N GLU A 145 9.26 -7.06 -7.93
CA GLU A 145 8.78 -8.38 -8.31
C GLU A 145 7.30 -8.55 -7.91
N SER A 146 6.96 -8.21 -6.68
CA SER A 146 5.61 -8.37 -6.15
C SER A 146 4.60 -7.44 -6.84
N ALA A 147 4.96 -6.19 -7.11
CA ALA A 147 4.07 -5.18 -7.70
C ALA A 147 3.62 -5.51 -9.12
N SER A 148 4.34 -6.39 -9.81
CA SER A 148 3.96 -6.87 -11.15
C SER A 148 2.74 -7.81 -11.13
N LEU A 149 2.52 -8.54 -10.04
CA LEU A 149 1.50 -9.59 -9.93
C LEU A 149 0.51 -9.36 -8.78
N PHE A 150 0.92 -8.67 -7.73
CA PHE A 150 0.16 -8.54 -6.49
C PHE A 150 -0.07 -7.07 -6.14
N ARG A 151 -1.10 -6.85 -5.32
CA ARG A 151 -1.38 -5.51 -4.80
C ARG A 151 -0.44 -5.17 -3.64
N ILE A 152 0.06 -3.94 -3.65
CA ILE A 152 0.84 -3.32 -2.59
C ILE A 152 0.13 -2.05 -2.14
N LEU A 153 -0.31 -2.00 -0.89
CA LEU A 153 -0.87 -0.80 -0.27
C LEU A 153 0.26 -0.03 0.43
N VAL A 154 0.56 1.16 -0.05
CA VAL A 154 1.59 2.05 0.53
C VAL A 154 0.92 3.13 1.35
N ILE A 155 1.19 3.14 2.65
CA ILE A 155 0.74 4.17 3.59
C ILE A 155 1.94 5.07 3.87
N LYS A 156 1.95 6.23 3.21
CA LYS A 156 3.03 7.20 3.28
C LYS A 156 2.78 8.16 4.44
N THR A 157 3.72 8.22 5.37
CA THR A 157 3.60 9.03 6.61
C THR A 157 4.33 10.37 6.49
N ASN A 158 4.23 11.20 7.52
CA ASN A 158 4.97 12.45 7.61
C ASN A 158 6.40 12.28 8.20
N CYS A 159 6.84 11.04 8.49
CA CYS A 159 8.16 10.76 9.04
C CYS A 159 9.26 11.15 8.05
N THR A 160 10.25 11.91 8.51
CA THR A 160 11.41 12.37 7.72
C THR A 160 12.73 11.72 8.15
N LEU A 161 12.69 10.67 8.95
CA LEU A 161 13.86 9.89 9.34
C LEU A 161 14.14 8.81 8.27
N PRO A 162 15.38 8.67 7.79
CA PRO A 162 15.70 7.71 6.73
C PRO A 162 15.70 6.27 7.23
N TYR A 163 15.43 5.32 6.34
CA TYR A 163 15.46 3.88 6.60
C TYR A 163 14.51 3.42 7.72
N THR A 164 13.45 4.21 8.00
CA THR A 164 12.49 3.92 9.06
C THR A 164 11.27 3.14 8.57
N SER A 165 11.14 2.96 7.26
CA SER A 165 10.03 2.24 6.63
C SER A 165 9.93 0.79 7.11
N VAL A 166 8.68 0.31 7.26
CA VAL A 166 8.37 -1.07 7.65
C VAL A 166 7.46 -1.68 6.59
N PHE A 167 7.78 -2.89 6.19
CA PHE A 167 7.17 -3.59 5.07
C PHE A 167 6.51 -4.87 5.58
N LEU A 168 5.22 -5.02 5.38
CA LEU A 168 4.43 -6.15 5.84
C LEU A 168 3.99 -6.99 4.63
N GLN A 169 4.62 -8.14 4.43
CA GLN A 169 4.11 -9.13 3.49
C GLN A 169 3.01 -9.94 4.16
N MET A 170 1.87 -10.07 3.51
CA MET A 170 0.79 -10.89 4.02
C MET A 170 1.06 -12.36 3.76
N ASP A 171 0.99 -13.18 4.80
CA ASP A 171 0.99 -14.63 4.71
C ASP A 171 -0.37 -15.19 5.14
N CYS A 172 -0.65 -16.45 4.82
CA CYS A 172 -1.91 -17.10 5.14
C CYS A 172 -2.01 -17.39 6.64
N ALA A 173 -3.05 -16.87 7.32
CA ALA A 173 -3.23 -17.06 8.75
C ALA A 173 -3.74 -18.47 9.12
N TYR A 174 -4.45 -19.14 8.22
CA TYR A 174 -5.08 -20.44 8.46
C TYR A 174 -4.37 -21.64 7.80
N TRP A 175 -3.21 -21.39 7.15
CA TRP A 175 -2.39 -22.42 6.52
C TRP A 175 -0.91 -22.08 6.70
N ASN A 176 -0.17 -22.90 7.41
CA ASN A 176 1.22 -22.64 7.73
C ASN A 176 2.19 -23.62 7.02
N GLY A 177 3.48 -23.33 7.07
CA GLY A 177 4.51 -24.13 6.41
C GLY A 177 4.57 -25.59 6.84
N ASN A 178 4.19 -25.93 8.08
CA ASN A 178 4.12 -27.31 8.53
C ASN A 178 2.95 -28.07 7.88
N GLN A 179 1.80 -27.44 7.77
CA GLN A 179 0.63 -28.00 7.07
C GLN A 179 0.94 -28.19 5.57
N GLU A 180 1.61 -27.22 4.95
CA GLU A 180 2.05 -27.33 3.55
C GLU A 180 3.05 -28.49 3.36
N LYS A 181 4.02 -28.63 4.27
CA LYS A 181 4.99 -29.73 4.22
C LYS A 181 4.30 -31.12 4.28
N VAL A 182 3.39 -31.31 5.26
CA VAL A 182 2.63 -32.56 5.40
C VAL A 182 1.79 -32.85 4.15
N LEU A 183 1.16 -31.81 3.58
CA LEU A 183 0.41 -31.96 2.33
C LEU A 183 1.30 -32.43 1.17
N ARG A 184 2.48 -31.82 0.99
CA ARG A 184 3.42 -32.18 -0.08
C ARG A 184 3.96 -33.59 0.07
N GLU A 185 4.26 -34.03 1.28
CA GLU A 185 4.68 -35.39 1.58
C GLU A 185 3.57 -36.39 1.18
N ALA A 186 2.33 -36.16 1.61
CA ALA A 186 1.19 -37.01 1.25
C ALA A 186 0.92 -37.06 -0.26
N MET A 187 1.10 -35.94 -0.98
CA MET A 187 0.99 -35.91 -2.46
C MET A 187 2.08 -36.73 -3.13
N SER A 188 3.31 -36.70 -2.60
CA SER A 188 4.44 -37.47 -3.15
C SER A 188 4.20 -38.98 -2.98
N ASP A 189 3.75 -39.42 -1.81
CA ASP A 189 3.42 -40.82 -1.54
C ASP A 189 2.26 -41.33 -2.42
N SER A 190 1.26 -40.50 -2.66
CA SER A 190 0.13 -40.84 -3.55
C SER A 190 0.54 -40.97 -5.03
N ALA A 191 1.51 -40.19 -5.50
CA ALA A 191 2.03 -40.30 -6.88
C ALA A 191 2.75 -41.63 -7.10
N TYR A 192 3.37 -42.22 -6.10
CA TYR A 192 3.98 -43.54 -6.19
C TYR A 192 2.93 -44.70 -6.35
N HIS A 193 1.72 -44.49 -5.87
CA HIS A 193 0.62 -45.51 -5.97
C HIS A 193 -0.16 -45.44 -7.27
N LEU A 194 -0.09 -44.32 -8.01
CA LEU A 194 -0.81 -44.17 -9.31
C LEU A 194 -0.02 -44.64 -10.54
N VAL A 195 1.26 -45.04 -10.36
CA VAL A 195 2.16 -45.51 -11.43
C VAL A 195 2.36 -47.05 -11.39
N ARG A 196 1.57 -47.78 -10.60
CA ARG A 196 1.58 -49.27 -10.58
C ARG A 196 0.34 -49.86 -11.20
#